data_83c32d1ff4cf8be5dffe20fc5551f5f7
#
_entry.id   83c32d1ff4cf8be5dffe20fc5551f5f7
#
_cell.length_a   1.000
_cell.length_b   1.000
_cell.length_c   1.000
_cell.angle_alpha   90.00
_cell.angle_beta   90.00
_cell.angle_gamma   90.00
#
_symmetry.space_group_name_H-M   'P 1'
#
loop_
_entity.id
_entity.type
_entity.pdbx_description
1 polymer ?
#
loop_
_entity_poly.entity_id
_entity_poly.type
_entity_poly.pdbx_seq_one_letter_code
_entity_poly.pdbx_strand_id
1 'polypeptide(L)'
;MENTAPELERLYFALAARIDLPRAQKRALISDFRRAAEVLVSRGLSPAEAAARLGHERLGDFYLSAPDYWYLLDDAAKIYPMSMTDGWMSVFRLSAYLDAPVEPSLLQLALDLTMPRFPFFATRIKRGVFWHYIDGVKRRFTVQPETELPCAPMNVAAGDSQSFRVLYYGRRVSVEFFHILTDGTGGLAFLTALLWEYLRLSGEAPERPGPVETEPCGEECENAFTRWAAQGQETGGGFTERPAVQLRGRLARVRPARILHFELDAQALRLAAKARGGTVTALLLAFMTEAAHAASDESRGDISIQVPVNMRKFCPSKTLRNFSMYCSVRTPWAEAGEAERLLPDITRQLSERASETAMRGMLASTAEMVRLLGRVPLAVKRPAARIAYGFLGERAFTSTLSNLGAAKLPPEVEAHVEKLDFVLGTGERAHAADCWICAG
;
A
#
# COMPACT_ATOMS: atom_id res chain seq x y z
N MET A 1 -7.54 38.66 -21.23
CA MET A 1 -6.73 37.60 -21.85
C MET A 1 -5.29 37.94 -21.51
N GLU A 2 -4.76 37.38 -20.45
CA GLU A 2 -3.36 37.54 -20.10
C GLU A 2 -2.50 37.01 -21.24
N ASN A 3 -1.50 37.76 -21.59
CA ASN A 3 -0.58 37.48 -22.70
C ASN A 3 0.35 36.33 -22.22
N THR A 4 -0.08 35.10 -22.36
CA THR A 4 0.73 33.92 -21.97
C THR A 4 2.00 33.94 -22.81
N ALA A 5 3.15 33.69 -22.14
CA ALA A 5 4.44 33.72 -22.84
C ALA A 5 4.49 32.64 -23.96
N PRO A 6 5.12 32.96 -25.10
CA PRO A 6 5.13 32.06 -26.27
C PRO A 6 5.65 30.63 -26.00
N GLU A 7 6.54 30.48 -25.06
CA GLU A 7 7.10 29.17 -24.65
C GLU A 7 6.05 28.28 -23.99
N LEU A 8 5.26 28.85 -23.09
CA LEU A 8 4.18 28.14 -22.42
C LEU A 8 3.03 27.81 -23.38
N GLU A 9 2.70 28.71 -24.29
CA GLU A 9 1.69 28.44 -25.34
C GLU A 9 2.10 27.28 -26.25
N ARG A 10 3.37 27.20 -26.65
CA ARG A 10 3.91 26.06 -27.42
C ARG A 10 3.78 24.77 -26.66
N LEU A 11 4.10 24.78 -25.35
CA LEU A 11 3.95 23.62 -24.46
C LEU A 11 2.49 23.15 -24.43
N TYR A 12 1.54 24.07 -24.19
CA TYR A 12 0.12 23.70 -24.10
C TYR A 12 -0.44 23.19 -25.42
N PHE A 13 0.01 23.77 -26.54
CA PHE A 13 -0.35 23.27 -27.86
C PHE A 13 0.18 21.86 -28.12
N ALA A 14 1.44 21.61 -27.79
CA ALA A 14 2.05 20.26 -27.90
C ALA A 14 1.31 19.23 -27.05
N LEU A 15 0.98 19.58 -25.79
CA LEU A 15 0.17 18.73 -24.91
C LEU A 15 -1.21 18.46 -25.51
N ALA A 16 -1.88 19.50 -26.04
CA ALA A 16 -3.19 19.36 -26.65
C ALA A 16 -3.19 18.46 -27.88
N ALA A 17 -2.15 18.49 -28.67
CA ALA A 17 -1.99 17.60 -29.83
C ALA A 17 -1.73 16.14 -29.42
N ARG A 18 -1.02 15.94 -28.32
CA ARG A 18 -0.51 14.62 -27.89
C ARG A 18 -1.46 13.82 -27.02
N ILE A 19 -2.27 14.48 -26.18
CA ILE A 19 -3.17 13.80 -25.22
C ILE A 19 -4.44 13.32 -25.90
N ASP A 20 -4.73 12.02 -25.77
CA ASP A 20 -5.98 11.40 -26.22
C ASP A 20 -6.82 10.93 -25.01
N LEU A 21 -7.41 11.88 -24.31
CA LEU A 21 -8.37 11.67 -23.22
C LEU A 21 -9.73 12.29 -23.60
N PRO A 22 -10.82 11.90 -22.92
CA PRO A 22 -12.10 12.62 -23.02
C PRO A 22 -11.92 14.12 -22.81
N ARG A 23 -12.63 14.94 -23.57
CA ARG A 23 -12.42 16.40 -23.62
C ARG A 23 -12.30 17.09 -22.26
N ALA A 24 -13.11 16.68 -21.28
CA ALA A 24 -13.06 17.26 -19.93
C ALA A 24 -11.74 16.92 -19.21
N GLN A 25 -11.30 15.67 -19.28
CA GLN A 25 -10.06 15.20 -18.64
C GLN A 25 -8.82 15.77 -19.33
N LYS A 26 -8.83 15.86 -20.66
CA LYS A 26 -7.77 16.51 -21.44
C LYS A 26 -7.60 17.98 -21.04
N ARG A 27 -8.71 18.74 -20.95
CA ARG A 27 -8.67 20.13 -20.48
C ARG A 27 -8.16 20.23 -19.05
N ALA A 28 -8.58 19.31 -18.16
CA ALA A 28 -8.10 19.28 -16.79
C ALA A 28 -6.60 19.02 -16.71
N LEU A 29 -6.07 18.03 -17.44
CA LEU A 29 -4.63 17.75 -17.48
C LEU A 29 -3.81 18.93 -18.00
N ILE A 30 -4.26 19.60 -19.07
CA ILE A 30 -3.59 20.83 -19.57
C ILE A 30 -3.66 21.96 -18.52
N SER A 31 -4.78 22.07 -17.79
CA SER A 31 -4.92 23.01 -16.68
C SER A 31 -3.96 22.73 -15.53
N ASP A 32 -3.58 21.46 -15.29
CA ASP A 32 -2.58 21.12 -14.28
C ASP A 32 -1.20 21.66 -14.63
N PHE A 33 -0.79 21.54 -15.90
CA PHE A 33 0.42 22.16 -16.41
C PHE A 33 0.37 23.70 -16.30
N ARG A 34 -0.76 24.32 -16.60
CA ARG A 34 -0.93 25.78 -16.46
C ARG A 34 -0.75 26.25 -15.03
N ARG A 35 -1.45 25.61 -14.08
CA ARG A 35 -1.34 25.96 -12.66
C ARG A 35 0.07 25.74 -12.11
N ALA A 36 0.73 24.65 -12.51
CA ALA A 36 2.11 24.41 -12.13
C ALA A 36 3.04 25.49 -12.73
N ALA A 37 2.86 25.88 -13.98
CA ALA A 37 3.61 26.97 -14.59
C ALA A 37 3.42 28.31 -13.84
N GLU A 38 2.19 28.65 -13.48
CA GLU A 38 1.88 29.85 -12.70
C GLU A 38 2.62 29.86 -11.35
N VAL A 39 2.63 28.71 -10.64
CA VAL A 39 3.39 28.56 -9.38
C VAL A 39 4.88 28.75 -9.63
N LEU A 40 5.46 28.11 -10.63
CA LEU A 40 6.90 28.23 -10.92
C LEU A 40 7.30 29.67 -11.29
N VAL A 41 6.51 30.32 -12.11
CA VAL A 41 6.74 31.73 -12.49
C VAL A 41 6.58 32.65 -11.28
N SER A 42 5.58 32.43 -10.41
CA SER A 42 5.42 33.21 -9.18
C SER A 42 6.59 33.04 -8.20
N ARG A 43 7.32 31.91 -8.29
CA ARG A 43 8.56 31.65 -7.56
C ARG A 43 9.81 32.25 -8.22
N GLY A 44 9.66 32.95 -9.32
CA GLY A 44 10.73 33.70 -9.98
C GLY A 44 11.38 33.01 -11.18
N LEU A 45 10.87 31.87 -11.65
CA LEU A 45 11.34 31.27 -12.89
C LEU A 45 10.84 32.08 -14.10
N SER A 46 11.67 32.18 -15.12
CA SER A 46 11.19 32.68 -16.44
C SER A 46 10.22 31.65 -17.04
N PRO A 47 9.33 32.10 -17.96
CA PRO A 47 8.42 31.19 -18.65
C PRO A 47 9.13 30.04 -19.40
N ALA A 48 10.31 30.30 -19.93
CA ALA A 48 11.12 29.28 -20.61
C ALA A 48 11.67 28.23 -19.63
N GLU A 49 12.19 28.66 -18.46
CA GLU A 49 12.65 27.75 -17.40
C GLU A 49 11.48 26.94 -16.82
N ALA A 50 10.32 27.58 -16.61
CA ALA A 50 9.12 26.89 -16.16
C ALA A 50 8.69 25.82 -17.19
N ALA A 51 8.62 26.15 -18.49
CA ALA A 51 8.28 25.20 -19.54
C ALA A 51 9.24 24.02 -19.60
N ALA A 52 10.55 24.26 -19.45
CA ALA A 52 11.56 23.22 -19.39
C ALA A 52 11.41 22.30 -18.17
N ARG A 53 11.14 22.89 -16.99
CA ARG A 53 10.96 22.13 -15.74
C ARG A 53 9.69 21.26 -15.73
N LEU A 54 8.63 21.68 -16.40
CA LEU A 54 7.39 20.92 -16.47
C LEU A 54 7.57 19.56 -17.16
N GLY A 55 8.52 19.43 -18.10
CA GLY A 55 8.96 18.14 -18.63
C GLY A 55 7.83 17.30 -19.22
N HIS A 56 7.03 17.88 -20.12
CA HIS A 56 5.84 17.25 -20.70
C HIS A 56 6.15 15.94 -21.46
N GLU A 57 7.36 15.75 -21.91
CA GLU A 57 7.86 14.51 -22.52
C GLU A 57 7.79 13.31 -21.57
N ARG A 58 7.83 13.56 -20.25
CA ARG A 58 7.68 12.52 -19.20
C ARG A 58 6.30 11.89 -19.17
N LEU A 59 5.30 12.50 -19.82
CA LEU A 59 4.00 11.84 -20.02
C LEU A 59 4.10 10.60 -20.89
N GLY A 60 5.19 10.48 -21.69
CA GLY A 60 5.39 9.35 -22.59
C GLY A 60 4.16 9.11 -23.45
N ASP A 61 3.86 7.83 -23.68
CA ASP A 61 2.69 7.40 -24.44
C ASP A 61 1.49 7.01 -23.54
N PHE A 62 1.60 7.18 -22.23
CA PHE A 62 0.58 6.77 -21.28
C PHE A 62 -0.80 7.40 -21.56
N TYR A 63 -0.83 8.67 -21.95
CA TYR A 63 -2.07 9.38 -22.27
C TYR A 63 -2.43 9.36 -23.76
N LEU A 64 -1.65 8.69 -24.61
CA LEU A 64 -1.88 8.62 -26.06
C LEU A 64 -2.77 7.43 -26.47
N SER A 65 -2.60 6.31 -25.80
CA SER A 65 -3.31 5.06 -26.14
C SER A 65 -4.25 4.62 -25.03
N ALA A 66 -5.33 3.96 -25.38
CA ALA A 66 -6.13 3.26 -24.38
C ALA A 66 -5.27 2.15 -23.75
N PRO A 67 -5.34 1.92 -22.43
CA PRO A 67 -4.71 0.76 -21.86
C PRO A 67 -5.37 -0.50 -22.45
N ASP A 68 -4.53 -1.36 -23.02
CA ASP A 68 -4.94 -2.62 -23.64
C ASP A 68 -4.49 -3.80 -22.77
N TYR A 69 -4.63 -3.63 -21.45
CA TYR A 69 -4.23 -4.66 -20.50
C TYR A 69 -5.27 -4.87 -19.42
N TRP A 70 -5.36 -6.10 -18.99
CA TRP A 70 -6.09 -6.51 -17.79
C TRP A 70 -5.28 -7.57 -17.06
N TYR A 71 -5.47 -7.65 -15.75
CA TYR A 71 -4.73 -8.61 -14.92
C TYR A 71 -5.69 -9.38 -14.03
N LEU A 72 -5.43 -10.68 -13.87
CA LEU A 72 -5.99 -11.42 -12.74
C LEU A 72 -5.40 -10.87 -11.44
N LEU A 73 -6.21 -10.86 -10.39
CA LEU A 73 -5.70 -10.56 -9.06
C LEU A 73 -4.65 -11.59 -8.65
N ASP A 74 -3.66 -11.16 -7.89
CA ASP A 74 -2.72 -12.05 -7.23
C ASP A 74 -3.45 -13.04 -6.33
N ASP A 75 -2.90 -14.22 -6.14
CA ASP A 75 -3.64 -15.29 -5.47
C ASP A 75 -4.03 -14.90 -4.04
N ALA A 76 -3.14 -14.24 -3.29
CA ALA A 76 -3.48 -13.70 -1.98
C ALA A 76 -4.48 -12.54 -2.05
N ALA A 77 -4.48 -11.74 -3.11
CA ALA A 77 -5.37 -10.59 -3.26
C ALA A 77 -6.81 -10.98 -3.64
N LYS A 78 -7.05 -12.20 -4.12
CA LYS A 78 -8.39 -12.67 -4.54
C LYS A 78 -9.41 -12.69 -3.40
N ILE A 79 -8.96 -12.77 -2.16
CA ILE A 79 -9.84 -12.80 -0.99
C ILE A 79 -10.42 -11.42 -0.66
N TYR A 80 -9.65 -10.34 -0.87
CA TYR A 80 -10.06 -9.00 -0.44
C TYR A 80 -11.40 -8.52 -1.04
N PRO A 81 -11.66 -8.65 -2.39
CA PRO A 81 -12.95 -8.26 -2.92
C PRO A 81 -14.12 -9.15 -2.49
N MET A 82 -13.83 -10.36 -1.99
CA MET A 82 -14.86 -11.26 -1.47
C MET A 82 -15.25 -10.94 -0.04
N SER A 83 -14.31 -10.40 0.75
CA SER A 83 -14.51 -10.06 2.16
C SER A 83 -14.96 -8.61 2.38
N MET A 84 -14.78 -7.71 1.41
CA MET A 84 -15.14 -6.30 1.55
C MET A 84 -16.65 -6.10 1.74
N THR A 85 -17.01 -5.10 2.56
CA THR A 85 -18.36 -4.61 2.77
C THR A 85 -18.42 -3.10 2.48
N ASP A 86 -19.62 -2.51 2.47
CA ASP A 86 -19.77 -1.05 2.28
C ASP A 86 -19.06 -0.22 3.34
N GLY A 87 -18.79 -0.82 4.49
CA GLY A 87 -18.14 -0.18 5.61
C GLY A 87 -16.71 -0.61 5.86
N TRP A 88 -16.19 -1.61 5.14
CA TRP A 88 -14.86 -2.14 5.37
C TRP A 88 -14.17 -2.56 4.06
N MET A 89 -12.92 -2.16 3.95
CA MET A 89 -12.05 -2.45 2.82
C MET A 89 -10.60 -2.53 3.32
N SER A 90 -9.83 -3.46 2.81
CA SER A 90 -8.40 -3.58 3.09
C SER A 90 -7.62 -2.46 2.41
N VAL A 91 -7.60 -1.30 3.03
CA VAL A 91 -6.83 -0.12 2.59
C VAL A 91 -5.65 0.06 3.54
N PHE A 92 -4.50 0.41 3.00
CA PHE A 92 -3.36 0.87 3.79
C PHE A 92 -2.88 2.22 3.27
N ARG A 93 -2.24 2.98 4.14
CA ARG A 93 -1.72 4.33 3.87
C ARG A 93 -0.22 4.37 4.12
N LEU A 94 0.50 5.03 3.22
CA LEU A 94 1.86 5.51 3.41
C LEU A 94 1.83 7.03 3.35
N SER A 95 2.52 7.67 4.26
CA SER A 95 2.60 9.14 4.33
C SER A 95 4.03 9.60 4.49
N ALA A 96 4.35 10.72 3.87
CA ALA A 96 5.59 11.46 4.09
C ALA A 96 5.26 12.87 4.59
N TYR A 97 5.96 13.31 5.62
CA TYR A 97 5.90 14.67 6.15
C TYR A 97 7.10 15.42 5.61
N LEU A 98 6.84 16.46 4.82
CA LEU A 98 7.88 17.26 4.20
C LEU A 98 8.32 18.40 5.14
N ASP A 99 9.50 18.94 4.89
CA ASP A 99 10.05 20.10 5.55
C ASP A 99 9.31 21.41 5.25
N ALA A 100 8.57 21.46 4.12
CA ALA A 100 7.80 22.60 3.66
C ALA A 100 6.32 22.22 3.38
N PRO A 101 5.39 23.20 3.40
CA PRO A 101 4.00 23.00 3.00
C PRO A 101 3.88 22.47 1.57
N VAL A 102 2.98 21.52 1.38
CA VAL A 102 2.70 20.94 0.06
C VAL A 102 2.03 21.97 -0.84
N GLU A 103 2.57 22.17 -2.05
CA GLU A 103 1.93 22.94 -3.10
C GLU A 103 1.03 22.02 -3.96
N PRO A 104 -0.30 22.13 -3.85
CA PRO A 104 -1.20 21.16 -4.49
C PRO A 104 -1.10 21.11 -6.00
N SER A 105 -0.80 22.24 -6.66
CA SER A 105 -0.69 22.31 -8.11
C SER A 105 0.55 21.55 -8.61
N LEU A 106 1.67 21.66 -7.90
CA LEU A 106 2.89 20.89 -8.21
C LEU A 106 2.71 19.41 -7.89
N LEU A 107 2.04 19.07 -6.77
CA LEU A 107 1.77 17.68 -6.42
C LEU A 107 0.82 17.02 -7.44
N GLN A 108 -0.19 17.75 -7.93
CA GLN A 108 -1.06 17.26 -9.00
C GLN A 108 -0.27 16.95 -10.27
N LEU A 109 0.59 17.86 -10.70
CA LEU A 109 1.41 17.64 -11.88
C LEU A 109 2.43 16.49 -11.63
N ALA A 110 3.02 16.42 -10.45
CA ALA A 110 3.89 15.29 -10.07
C ALA A 110 3.16 13.94 -10.20
N LEU A 111 1.90 13.86 -9.79
CA LEU A 111 1.08 12.66 -9.98
C LEU A 111 0.88 12.34 -11.47
N ASP A 112 0.52 13.34 -12.28
CA ASP A 112 0.30 13.16 -13.72
C ASP A 112 1.58 12.64 -14.42
N LEU A 113 2.76 13.10 -14.00
CA LEU A 113 4.06 12.71 -14.53
C LEU A 113 4.58 11.38 -13.93
N THR A 114 4.09 10.98 -12.75
CA THR A 114 4.44 9.70 -12.11
C THR A 114 3.63 8.53 -12.68
N MET A 115 2.37 8.75 -13.06
CA MET A 115 1.47 7.68 -13.54
C MET A 115 2.02 6.86 -14.71
N PRO A 116 2.72 7.44 -15.72
CA PRO A 116 3.34 6.68 -16.79
C PRO A 116 4.29 5.59 -16.32
N ARG A 117 4.97 5.80 -15.20
CA ARG A 117 5.89 4.82 -14.59
C ARG A 117 5.15 3.64 -13.93
N PHE A 118 3.91 3.85 -13.51
CA PHE A 118 3.08 2.84 -12.80
C PHE A 118 1.76 2.57 -13.54
N PRO A 119 1.80 2.14 -14.82
CA PRO A 119 0.59 1.99 -15.62
C PRO A 119 -0.39 0.95 -15.01
N PHE A 120 0.11 -0.06 -14.29
CA PHE A 120 -0.72 -1.07 -13.61
C PHE A 120 -1.49 -0.51 -12.41
N PHE A 121 -1.18 0.71 -11.91
CA PHE A 121 -2.00 1.41 -10.92
C PHE A 121 -3.19 2.12 -11.58
N ALA A 122 -3.08 2.44 -12.86
CA ALA A 122 -4.18 3.00 -13.66
C ALA A 122 -5.21 1.92 -14.02
N THR A 123 -5.80 1.31 -13.02
CA THR A 123 -6.73 0.20 -13.17
C THR A 123 -7.96 0.36 -12.28
N ARG A 124 -9.00 -0.37 -12.61
CA ARG A 124 -10.22 -0.52 -11.82
C ARG A 124 -10.54 -1.99 -11.61
N ILE A 125 -11.19 -2.31 -10.50
CA ILE A 125 -11.66 -3.66 -10.25
C ILE A 125 -12.94 -3.94 -11.04
N LYS A 126 -12.99 -5.11 -11.67
CA LYS A 126 -14.20 -5.64 -12.33
C LYS A 126 -14.55 -7.01 -11.81
N ARG A 127 -15.85 -7.31 -11.89
CA ARG A 127 -16.41 -8.61 -11.53
C ARG A 127 -16.39 -9.53 -12.74
N GLY A 128 -15.63 -10.62 -12.67
CA GLY A 128 -15.67 -11.69 -13.66
C GLY A 128 -16.61 -12.83 -13.25
N VAL A 129 -16.64 -13.89 -14.05
CA VAL A 129 -17.47 -15.09 -13.78
C VAL A 129 -16.95 -15.86 -12.57
N PHE A 130 -15.65 -16.09 -12.50
CA PHE A 130 -15.02 -16.89 -11.45
C PHE A 130 -14.29 -16.05 -10.41
N TRP A 131 -13.63 -14.99 -10.81
CA TRP A 131 -12.84 -14.09 -9.95
C TRP A 131 -13.07 -12.63 -10.36
N HIS A 132 -12.80 -11.72 -9.40
CA HIS A 132 -12.59 -10.33 -9.78
C HIS A 132 -11.28 -10.21 -10.55
N TYR A 133 -11.17 -9.20 -11.40
CA TYR A 133 -9.97 -8.85 -12.13
C TYR A 133 -9.80 -7.33 -12.16
N ILE A 134 -8.60 -6.89 -12.47
CA ILE A 134 -8.29 -5.47 -12.65
C ILE A 134 -8.14 -5.18 -14.14
N ASP A 135 -8.75 -4.11 -14.57
CA ASP A 135 -8.89 -3.67 -15.95
C ASP A 135 -8.27 -2.29 -16.10
N GLY A 136 -7.45 -2.09 -17.12
CA GLY A 136 -6.78 -0.82 -17.38
C GLY A 136 -7.77 0.32 -17.58
N VAL A 137 -7.44 1.50 -17.08
CA VAL A 137 -8.26 2.70 -17.19
C VAL A 137 -7.42 3.84 -17.73
N LYS A 138 -7.88 4.43 -18.82
CA LYS A 138 -7.31 5.64 -19.36
C LYS A 138 -8.03 6.86 -18.79
N ARG A 139 -7.37 7.51 -17.85
CA ARG A 139 -7.90 8.73 -17.24
C ARG A 139 -6.83 9.52 -16.51
N ARG A 140 -7.14 10.77 -16.22
CA ARG A 140 -6.40 11.60 -15.27
C ARG A 140 -6.75 11.17 -13.84
N PHE A 141 -5.75 11.06 -12.98
CA PHE A 141 -5.89 10.85 -11.54
C PHE A 141 -5.78 12.20 -10.82
N THR A 142 -6.42 12.30 -9.65
CA THR A 142 -6.49 13.59 -8.94
C THR A 142 -5.90 13.47 -7.54
N VAL A 143 -5.15 14.50 -7.17
CA VAL A 143 -4.75 14.76 -5.79
C VAL A 143 -5.93 15.43 -5.07
N GLN A 144 -6.18 15.04 -3.83
CA GLN A 144 -7.30 15.53 -3.03
C GLN A 144 -6.81 16.08 -1.69
N PRO A 145 -7.41 17.14 -1.16
CA PRO A 145 -7.20 17.51 0.23
C PRO A 145 -7.75 16.39 1.12
N GLU A 146 -7.06 16.12 2.21
CA GLU A 146 -7.50 15.12 3.17
C GLU A 146 -8.69 15.67 3.98
N THR A 147 -9.84 15.05 3.83
CA THR A 147 -11.09 15.44 4.51
C THR A 147 -11.71 14.32 5.31
N GLU A 148 -11.24 13.09 5.10
CA GLU A 148 -11.77 11.90 5.75
C GLU A 148 -10.71 11.25 6.65
N LEU A 149 -11.17 10.29 7.45
CA LEU A 149 -10.28 9.46 8.26
C LEU A 149 -9.34 8.63 7.37
N PRO A 150 -8.11 8.38 7.84
CA PRO A 150 -7.19 7.50 7.16
C PRO A 150 -7.79 6.14 6.84
N CYS A 151 -7.48 5.63 5.65
CA CYS A 151 -7.93 4.33 5.16
C CYS A 151 -9.45 4.17 5.05
N ALA A 152 -10.21 5.27 4.88
CA ALA A 152 -11.64 5.19 4.60
C ALA A 152 -11.91 4.34 3.35
N PRO A 153 -13.02 3.57 3.31
CA PRO A 153 -13.37 2.78 2.15
C PRO A 153 -13.41 3.58 0.85
N MET A 154 -12.90 3.01 -0.23
CA MET A 154 -12.94 3.61 -1.56
C MET A 154 -14.17 3.11 -2.32
N ASN A 155 -14.81 3.97 -3.11
CA ASN A 155 -15.89 3.54 -3.99
C ASN A 155 -15.32 2.82 -5.21
N VAL A 156 -15.16 1.50 -5.12
CA VAL A 156 -14.63 0.66 -6.22
C VAL A 156 -15.71 0.13 -7.16
N ALA A 157 -16.97 0.40 -6.87
CA ALA A 157 -18.11 -0.06 -7.69
C ALA A 157 -18.51 0.97 -8.76
N ALA A 158 -18.18 2.24 -8.59
CA ALA A 158 -18.46 3.29 -9.56
C ALA A 158 -17.68 3.12 -10.86
N GLY A 159 -18.20 3.62 -11.97
CA GLY A 159 -17.54 3.55 -13.27
C GLY A 159 -16.19 4.27 -13.33
N ASP A 160 -16.00 5.24 -12.44
CA ASP A 160 -14.79 6.03 -12.22
C ASP A 160 -14.01 5.57 -10.97
N SER A 161 -14.22 4.32 -10.54
CA SER A 161 -13.57 3.76 -9.34
C SER A 161 -12.05 3.83 -9.40
N GLN A 162 -11.44 4.07 -8.24
CA GLN A 162 -9.99 4.10 -8.05
C GLN A 162 -9.60 3.01 -7.04
N SER A 163 -8.47 2.36 -7.29
CA SER A 163 -7.88 1.42 -6.33
C SER A 163 -6.78 2.07 -5.47
N PHE A 164 -6.51 3.35 -5.67
CA PHE A 164 -5.64 4.17 -4.83
C PHE A 164 -6.09 5.64 -4.86
N ARG A 165 -5.63 6.44 -3.91
CA ARG A 165 -5.81 7.89 -3.89
C ARG A 165 -4.59 8.59 -3.31
N VAL A 166 -4.31 9.79 -3.82
CA VAL A 166 -3.25 10.67 -3.32
C VAL A 166 -3.89 11.84 -2.57
N LEU A 167 -3.46 12.04 -1.35
CA LEU A 167 -4.02 13.02 -0.42
C LEU A 167 -2.92 13.95 0.08
N TYR A 168 -3.29 15.19 0.43
CA TYR A 168 -2.38 16.11 1.08
C TYR A 168 -3.06 16.85 2.25
N TYR A 169 -2.26 17.20 3.25
CA TYR A 169 -2.67 18.05 4.36
C TYR A 169 -1.46 18.76 4.97
N GLY A 170 -1.43 20.10 4.91
CA GLY A 170 -0.29 20.88 5.38
C GLY A 170 1.00 20.47 4.71
N ARG A 171 1.93 19.86 5.48
CA ARG A 171 3.22 19.35 5.00
C ARG A 171 3.20 17.85 4.64
N ARG A 172 2.06 17.19 4.77
CA ARG A 172 1.94 15.74 4.56
C ARG A 172 1.41 15.40 3.17
N VAL A 173 2.11 14.49 2.49
CA VAL A 173 1.63 13.76 1.31
C VAL A 173 1.31 12.34 1.73
N SER A 174 0.13 11.85 1.41
CA SER A 174 -0.31 10.49 1.72
C SER A 174 -0.79 9.76 0.48
N VAL A 175 -0.46 8.48 0.36
CA VAL A 175 -1.02 7.61 -0.67
C VAL A 175 -1.71 6.45 0.02
N GLU A 176 -2.96 6.21 -0.34
CA GLU A 176 -3.75 5.10 0.14
C GLU A 176 -4.01 4.11 -0.99
N PHE A 177 -3.84 2.84 -0.70
CA PHE A 177 -4.03 1.76 -1.66
C PHE A 177 -5.06 0.76 -1.15
N PHE A 178 -5.98 0.37 -2.01
CA PHE A 178 -6.71 -0.86 -1.79
C PHE A 178 -5.74 -2.04 -2.01
N HIS A 179 -5.62 -2.91 -1.03
CA HIS A 179 -4.58 -3.95 -0.96
C HIS A 179 -4.61 -4.99 -2.09
N ILE A 180 -5.61 -4.92 -2.99
CA ILE A 180 -5.64 -5.70 -4.23
C ILE A 180 -4.60 -5.24 -5.25
N LEU A 181 -4.19 -3.98 -5.19
CA LEU A 181 -3.35 -3.34 -6.19
C LEU A 181 -1.87 -3.62 -5.93
N THR A 182 -1.48 -3.45 -4.67
CA THR A 182 -0.07 -3.50 -4.25
C THR A 182 0.04 -3.85 -2.77
N ASP A 183 1.26 -4.11 -2.33
CA ASP A 183 1.67 -4.21 -0.92
C ASP A 183 2.54 -3.01 -0.50
N GLY A 184 3.06 -3.05 0.72
CA GLY A 184 3.91 -1.98 1.25
C GLY A 184 5.15 -1.68 0.39
N THR A 185 5.72 -2.69 -0.28
CA THR A 185 6.90 -2.51 -1.15
C THR A 185 6.55 -1.70 -2.39
N GLY A 186 5.49 -2.09 -3.11
CA GLY A 186 5.08 -1.35 -4.31
C GLY A 186 4.48 0.00 -3.98
N GLY A 187 3.77 0.11 -2.84
CA GLY A 187 3.26 1.39 -2.34
C GLY A 187 4.38 2.38 -2.01
N LEU A 188 5.47 1.92 -1.38
CA LEU A 188 6.64 2.75 -1.09
C LEU A 188 7.36 3.18 -2.37
N ALA A 189 7.50 2.28 -3.36
CA ALA A 189 8.08 2.64 -4.65
C ALA A 189 7.29 3.76 -5.34
N PHE A 190 5.96 3.68 -5.32
CA PHE A 190 5.09 4.73 -5.86
C PHE A 190 5.23 6.06 -5.09
N LEU A 191 5.16 6.03 -3.76
CA LEU A 191 5.33 7.23 -2.95
C LEU A 191 6.69 7.88 -3.19
N THR A 192 7.76 7.09 -3.25
CA THR A 192 9.11 7.58 -3.53
C THR A 192 9.20 8.29 -4.89
N ALA A 193 8.64 7.68 -5.94
CA ALA A 193 8.62 8.27 -7.27
C ALA A 193 7.80 9.57 -7.32
N LEU A 194 6.64 9.58 -6.64
CA LEU A 194 5.80 10.78 -6.55
C LEU A 194 6.51 11.92 -5.82
N LEU A 195 7.17 11.63 -4.70
CA LEU A 195 7.94 12.63 -3.95
C LEU A 195 9.13 13.14 -4.74
N TRP A 196 9.86 12.24 -5.43
CA TRP A 196 10.95 12.67 -6.32
C TRP A 196 10.47 13.65 -7.37
N GLU A 197 9.37 13.34 -8.07
CA GLU A 197 8.84 14.18 -9.13
C GLU A 197 8.30 15.52 -8.58
N TYR A 198 7.67 15.50 -7.39
CA TYR A 198 7.24 16.69 -6.69
C TYR A 198 8.42 17.61 -6.33
N LEU A 199 9.49 17.06 -5.75
CA LEU A 199 10.69 17.81 -5.37
C LEU A 199 11.44 18.32 -6.60
N ARG A 200 11.50 17.54 -7.69
CA ARG A 200 12.05 18.02 -8.98
C ARG A 200 11.28 19.23 -9.50
N LEU A 201 9.97 19.17 -9.52
CA LEU A 201 9.13 20.30 -9.93
C LEU A 201 9.31 21.51 -9.00
N SER A 202 9.51 21.28 -7.71
CA SER A 202 9.79 22.35 -6.74
C SER A 202 11.19 22.93 -6.86
N GLY A 203 12.11 22.27 -7.57
CA GLY A 203 13.51 22.68 -7.71
C GLY A 203 14.45 22.15 -6.64
N GLU A 204 13.99 21.23 -5.80
CA GLU A 204 14.73 20.64 -4.70
C GLU A 204 15.41 19.31 -5.08
N ALA A 205 14.99 18.66 -6.16
CA ALA A 205 15.64 17.47 -6.69
C ALA A 205 16.19 17.72 -8.11
N PRO A 206 17.22 16.93 -8.54
CA PRO A 206 17.82 17.08 -9.85
C PRO A 206 16.83 16.85 -11.00
N GLU A 207 17.08 17.48 -12.15
CA GLU A 207 16.30 17.32 -13.40
C GLU A 207 16.51 15.95 -14.09
N ARG A 208 17.29 15.05 -13.51
CA ARG A 208 17.48 13.68 -14.00
C ARG A 208 16.26 12.81 -13.64
N PRO A 209 16.09 11.65 -14.31
CA PRO A 209 15.16 10.64 -13.87
C PRO A 209 15.41 10.22 -12.41
N GLY A 210 14.33 9.93 -11.68
CA GLY A 210 14.42 9.46 -10.31
C GLY A 210 15.10 8.08 -10.19
N PRO A 211 15.39 7.64 -8.99
CA PRO A 211 16.05 6.35 -8.73
C PRO A 211 15.12 5.15 -8.95
N VAL A 212 13.83 5.38 -9.10
CA VAL A 212 12.89 4.39 -9.60
C VAL A 212 13.09 4.33 -11.13
N GLU A 213 13.36 3.16 -11.66
CA GLU A 213 13.53 2.97 -13.11
C GLU A 213 12.42 3.70 -13.88
N THR A 214 12.78 4.47 -14.90
CA THR A 214 11.85 5.34 -15.61
C THR A 214 10.86 4.57 -16.47
N GLU A 215 11.26 3.40 -16.96
CA GLU A 215 10.43 2.55 -17.80
C GLU A 215 9.81 1.41 -16.99
N PRO A 216 8.49 1.19 -17.11
CA PRO A 216 7.84 0.07 -16.45
C PRO A 216 8.38 -1.26 -17.01
N CYS A 217 8.84 -2.12 -16.11
CA CYS A 217 9.29 -3.46 -16.47
C CYS A 217 8.12 -4.45 -16.42
N GLY A 218 8.02 -5.34 -17.41
CA GLY A 218 6.97 -6.38 -17.43
C GLY A 218 6.97 -7.28 -16.20
N GLU A 219 8.13 -7.51 -15.56
CA GLU A 219 8.27 -8.28 -14.33
C GLU A 219 7.61 -7.58 -13.12
N GLU A 220 7.47 -6.26 -13.13
CA GLU A 220 6.80 -5.52 -12.07
C GLU A 220 5.30 -5.75 -12.02
N CYS A 221 4.72 -6.16 -13.13
CA CYS A 221 3.29 -6.46 -13.26
C CYS A 221 2.97 -7.95 -13.13
N GLU A 222 3.98 -8.81 -12.89
CA GLU A 222 3.76 -10.25 -12.83
C GLU A 222 2.94 -10.69 -11.59
N ASN A 223 2.17 -11.76 -11.73
CA ASN A 223 1.64 -12.51 -10.60
C ASN A 223 2.74 -13.47 -10.09
N ALA A 224 3.52 -13.00 -9.14
CA ALA A 224 4.63 -13.77 -8.58
C ALA A 224 4.17 -15.06 -7.87
N PHE A 225 2.95 -15.10 -7.32
CA PHE A 225 2.38 -16.33 -6.75
C PHE A 225 2.30 -17.44 -7.80
N THR A 226 1.73 -17.14 -8.97
CA THR A 226 1.60 -18.13 -10.06
C THR A 226 2.97 -18.60 -10.55
N ARG A 227 3.93 -17.68 -10.71
CA ARG A 227 5.29 -18.02 -11.15
C ARG A 227 5.97 -18.99 -10.18
N TRP A 228 5.92 -18.71 -8.89
CA TRP A 228 6.60 -19.50 -7.89
C TRP A 228 5.86 -20.81 -7.56
N ALA A 229 4.52 -20.84 -7.60
CA ALA A 229 3.74 -22.07 -7.45
C ALA A 229 4.04 -23.10 -8.56
N ALA A 230 4.32 -22.64 -9.78
CA ALA A 230 4.65 -23.51 -10.90
C ALA A 230 5.99 -24.27 -10.72
N GLN A 231 6.83 -23.89 -9.75
CA GLN A 231 8.10 -24.57 -9.46
C GLN A 231 7.96 -25.84 -8.63
N GLY A 232 6.73 -26.30 -8.37
CA GLY A 232 6.46 -27.65 -7.84
C GLY A 232 6.90 -27.85 -6.39
N GLN A 233 6.42 -27.03 -5.47
CA GLN A 233 6.71 -27.18 -4.04
C GLN A 233 5.68 -28.05 -3.34
N GLU A 234 6.10 -28.72 -2.28
CA GLU A 234 5.19 -29.45 -1.41
C GLU A 234 4.22 -28.47 -0.73
N THR A 235 2.94 -28.83 -0.73
CA THR A 235 1.93 -28.07 0.01
C THR A 235 2.13 -28.29 1.51
N GLY A 236 2.20 -27.22 2.28
CA GLY A 236 2.38 -27.25 3.73
C GLY A 236 1.76 -26.05 4.41
N GLY A 237 1.33 -26.20 5.66
CA GLY A 237 0.88 -25.10 6.49
C GLY A 237 -0.35 -24.35 5.95
N GLY A 238 -1.41 -25.06 5.60
CA GLY A 238 -2.66 -24.43 5.17
C GLY A 238 -3.31 -23.56 6.26
N PHE A 239 -4.39 -22.84 5.90
CA PHE A 239 -5.17 -21.96 6.78
C PHE A 239 -5.92 -22.75 7.87
N THR A 240 -5.19 -23.29 8.85
CA THR A 240 -5.74 -24.06 10.00
C THR A 240 -5.87 -23.22 11.25
N GLU A 241 -6.08 -21.90 11.10
CA GLU A 241 -6.19 -20.99 12.23
C GLU A 241 -7.46 -21.29 13.05
N ARG A 242 -7.28 -21.33 14.36
CA ARG A 242 -8.38 -21.46 15.34
C ARG A 242 -8.83 -20.06 15.77
N PRO A 243 -10.07 -19.88 16.23
CA PRO A 243 -10.51 -18.63 16.80
C PRO A 243 -9.55 -18.18 17.93
N ALA A 244 -9.22 -16.90 17.91
CA ALA A 244 -8.38 -16.25 18.93
C ALA A 244 -9.24 -15.44 19.90
N VAL A 245 -8.66 -15.11 21.05
CA VAL A 245 -9.20 -14.13 21.99
C VAL A 245 -9.52 -12.84 21.25
N GLN A 246 -10.71 -12.31 21.46
CA GLN A 246 -11.13 -11.05 20.83
C GLN A 246 -11.13 -9.93 21.86
N LEU A 247 -10.50 -8.80 21.55
CA LEU A 247 -10.58 -7.62 22.36
C LEU A 247 -12.00 -7.07 22.26
N ARG A 248 -12.72 -7.04 23.39
CA ARG A 248 -14.09 -6.55 23.49
C ARG A 248 -14.05 -5.12 23.98
N GLY A 249 -14.86 -4.28 23.37
CA GLY A 249 -15.03 -2.90 23.79
C GLY A 249 -16.27 -2.30 23.15
N ARG A 250 -16.72 -1.16 23.64
CA ARG A 250 -17.73 -0.36 22.94
C ARG A 250 -17.08 0.27 21.73
N LEU A 251 -17.28 -0.32 20.57
CA LEU A 251 -16.97 0.36 19.32
C LEU A 251 -17.82 1.63 19.23
N ALA A 252 -17.20 2.75 18.86
CA ALA A 252 -17.93 3.98 18.63
C ALA A 252 -18.95 3.75 17.49
N ARG A 253 -20.19 4.18 17.70
CA ARG A 253 -21.26 4.09 16.69
C ARG A 253 -20.95 4.98 15.47
N VAL A 254 -20.20 6.04 15.70
CA VAL A 254 -19.71 6.95 14.67
C VAL A 254 -18.22 6.69 14.56
N ARG A 255 -17.78 6.27 13.38
CA ARG A 255 -16.35 6.06 13.14
C ARG A 255 -15.58 7.34 13.42
N PRO A 256 -14.75 7.39 14.44
CA PRO A 256 -13.33 7.57 14.19
C PRO A 256 -12.53 6.41 14.74
N ALA A 257 -11.76 5.76 13.89
CA ALA A 257 -10.62 5.02 14.36
C ALA A 257 -9.71 6.00 15.13
N ARG A 258 -9.22 5.60 16.29
CA ARG A 258 -8.14 6.34 16.95
C ARG A 258 -6.83 5.79 16.43
N ILE A 259 -6.00 6.68 15.89
CA ILE A 259 -4.62 6.38 15.53
C ILE A 259 -3.74 7.02 16.59
N LEU A 260 -2.92 6.20 17.24
CA LEU A 260 -1.93 6.65 18.21
C LEU A 260 -0.56 6.47 17.58
N HIS A 261 0.23 7.53 17.56
CA HIS A 261 1.59 7.52 17.04
C HIS A 261 2.57 7.54 18.21
N PHE A 262 3.53 6.62 18.17
CA PHE A 262 4.63 6.56 19.10
C PHE A 262 5.94 6.60 18.31
N GLU A 263 6.86 7.44 18.73
CA GLU A 263 8.20 7.54 18.17
C GLU A 263 9.19 6.97 19.16
N LEU A 264 9.99 6.01 18.71
CA LEU A 264 10.99 5.32 19.51
C LEU A 264 12.34 5.39 18.80
N ASP A 265 13.41 5.47 19.58
CA ASP A 265 14.77 5.34 19.06
C ASP A 265 14.96 3.91 18.50
N ALA A 266 15.14 3.82 17.18
CA ALA A 266 15.25 2.54 16.48
C ALA A 266 16.53 1.77 16.87
N GLN A 267 17.62 2.47 17.20
CA GLN A 267 18.86 1.84 17.63
C GLN A 267 18.71 1.29 19.04
N ALA A 268 18.16 2.07 19.96
CA ALA A 268 17.90 1.62 21.33
C ALA A 268 16.94 0.41 21.34
N LEU A 269 15.88 0.45 20.50
CA LEU A 269 14.93 -0.66 20.38
C LEU A 269 15.61 -1.93 19.82
N ARG A 270 16.47 -1.80 18.82
CA ARG A 270 17.27 -2.93 18.28
C ARG A 270 18.22 -3.51 19.32
N LEU A 271 18.91 -2.66 20.07
CA LEU A 271 19.80 -3.10 21.13
C LEU A 271 19.04 -3.80 22.25
N ALA A 272 17.88 -3.27 22.66
CA ALA A 272 17.02 -3.87 23.67
C ALA A 272 16.51 -5.27 23.24
N ALA A 273 16.09 -5.40 21.98
CA ALA A 273 15.66 -6.67 21.41
C ALA A 273 16.82 -7.69 21.37
N LYS A 274 17.98 -7.28 20.87
CA LYS A 274 19.18 -8.13 20.78
C LYS A 274 19.68 -8.57 22.15
N ALA A 275 19.71 -7.69 23.13
CA ALA A 275 20.13 -8.00 24.50
C ALA A 275 19.23 -9.09 25.16
N ARG A 276 17.99 -9.21 24.69
CA ARG A 276 17.03 -10.22 25.14
C ARG A 276 16.93 -11.45 24.22
N GLY A 277 17.84 -11.58 23.25
CA GLY A 277 17.90 -12.71 22.32
C GLY A 277 16.81 -12.73 21.24
N GLY A 278 16.14 -11.60 21.01
CA GLY A 278 15.06 -11.46 20.02
C GLY A 278 15.33 -10.45 18.92
N THR A 279 14.35 -10.33 18.02
CA THR A 279 14.28 -9.27 17.02
C THR A 279 13.33 -8.15 17.48
N VAL A 280 13.39 -6.98 16.84
CA VAL A 280 12.43 -5.88 17.11
C VAL A 280 10.98 -6.37 16.95
N THR A 281 10.70 -7.12 15.88
CA THR A 281 9.36 -7.68 15.66
C THR A 281 8.94 -8.61 16.78
N ALA A 282 9.82 -9.51 17.24
CA ALA A 282 9.53 -10.42 18.35
C ALA A 282 9.28 -9.67 19.65
N LEU A 283 10.08 -8.64 19.94
CA LEU A 283 9.91 -7.80 21.13
C LEU A 283 8.57 -7.07 21.14
N LEU A 284 8.21 -6.44 19.99
CA LEU A 284 6.93 -5.76 19.86
C LEU A 284 5.75 -6.73 19.97
N LEU A 285 5.86 -7.93 19.40
CA LEU A 285 4.83 -8.98 19.55
C LEU A 285 4.67 -9.42 20.99
N ALA A 286 5.75 -9.53 21.76
CA ALA A 286 5.69 -9.85 23.17
C ALA A 286 4.92 -8.80 23.96
N PHE A 287 5.23 -7.51 23.76
CA PHE A 287 4.49 -6.41 24.38
C PHE A 287 3.03 -6.33 23.92
N MET A 288 2.75 -6.57 22.64
CA MET A 288 1.37 -6.59 22.14
C MET A 288 0.57 -7.76 22.73
N THR A 289 1.20 -8.93 22.93
CA THR A 289 0.57 -10.09 23.55
C THR A 289 0.23 -9.80 25.01
N GLU A 290 1.15 -9.23 25.77
CA GLU A 290 0.92 -8.79 27.15
C GLU A 290 -0.18 -7.72 27.25
N ALA A 291 -0.14 -6.72 26.37
CA ALA A 291 -1.16 -5.68 26.30
C ALA A 291 -2.56 -6.24 25.95
N ALA A 292 -2.62 -7.18 25.00
CA ALA A 292 -3.86 -7.87 24.64
C ALA A 292 -4.40 -8.72 25.80
N HIS A 293 -3.52 -9.39 26.55
CA HIS A 293 -3.89 -10.12 27.76
C HIS A 293 -4.51 -9.16 28.81
N ALA A 294 -3.83 -8.05 29.08
CA ALA A 294 -4.30 -7.05 30.05
C ALA A 294 -5.62 -6.36 29.64
N ALA A 295 -5.87 -6.21 28.33
CA ALA A 295 -7.07 -5.59 27.79
C ALA A 295 -8.22 -6.57 27.54
N SER A 296 -8.02 -7.88 27.75
CA SER A 296 -9.00 -8.92 27.46
C SER A 296 -9.85 -9.23 28.68
N ASP A 297 -11.17 -9.32 28.49
CA ASP A 297 -12.11 -9.83 29.49
C ASP A 297 -12.23 -11.39 29.44
N GLU A 298 -11.50 -12.05 28.55
CA GLU A 298 -11.47 -13.50 28.43
C GLU A 298 -10.54 -14.10 29.50
N SER A 299 -10.76 -15.34 29.86
CA SER A 299 -9.92 -16.08 30.80
C SER A 299 -9.34 -17.37 30.20
N ARG A 300 -9.58 -17.59 28.93
CA ARG A 300 -9.16 -18.81 28.20
C ARG A 300 -9.07 -18.54 26.70
N GLY A 301 -8.40 -19.40 25.98
CA GLY A 301 -8.16 -19.32 24.54
C GLY A 301 -6.73 -18.87 24.25
N ASP A 302 -6.46 -18.55 23.01
CA ASP A 302 -5.14 -18.10 22.57
C ASP A 302 -5.21 -16.65 22.12
N ILE A 303 -4.24 -15.85 22.52
CA ILE A 303 -3.94 -14.57 21.89
C ILE A 303 -3.14 -14.87 20.63
N SER A 304 -3.63 -14.40 19.50
CA SER A 304 -3.02 -14.64 18.19
C SER A 304 -2.76 -13.32 17.48
N ILE A 305 -1.52 -13.05 17.15
CA ILE A 305 -1.13 -11.84 16.42
C ILE A 305 -0.66 -12.23 15.03
N GLN A 306 -1.31 -11.65 14.02
CA GLN A 306 -0.94 -11.83 12.62
C GLN A 306 0.29 -10.98 12.29
N VAL A 307 1.22 -11.54 11.52
CA VAL A 307 2.43 -10.86 11.06
C VAL A 307 2.55 -11.00 9.55
N PRO A 308 2.34 -9.94 8.78
CA PRO A 308 2.59 -9.95 7.35
C PRO A 308 4.05 -10.24 7.01
N VAL A 309 4.27 -11.00 5.96
CA VAL A 309 5.59 -11.46 5.50
C VAL A 309 5.75 -11.09 4.02
N ASN A 310 6.79 -10.31 3.70
CA ASN A 310 7.15 -10.01 2.32
C ASN A 310 7.78 -11.22 1.66
N MET A 311 7.07 -11.81 0.70
CA MET A 311 7.49 -13.02 0.00
C MET A 311 8.73 -12.85 -0.87
N ARG A 312 9.06 -11.61 -1.27
CA ARG A 312 10.27 -11.31 -2.06
C ARG A 312 11.56 -11.70 -1.34
N LYS A 313 11.50 -11.83 -0.02
CA LYS A 313 12.61 -12.33 0.81
C LYS A 313 12.98 -13.79 0.50
N PHE A 314 11.98 -14.60 0.16
CA PHE A 314 12.14 -16.05 -0.08
C PHE A 314 11.96 -16.44 -1.55
N CYS A 315 11.22 -15.62 -2.27
CA CYS A 315 10.83 -15.81 -3.65
C CYS A 315 11.19 -14.53 -4.42
N PRO A 316 12.45 -14.34 -4.85
CA PRO A 316 12.88 -13.11 -5.51
C PRO A 316 11.99 -12.72 -6.69
N SER A 317 11.50 -11.50 -6.70
CA SER A 317 10.63 -10.93 -7.72
C SER A 317 10.74 -9.42 -7.73
N LYS A 318 10.63 -8.83 -8.92
CA LYS A 318 10.55 -7.39 -9.13
C LYS A 318 9.10 -6.89 -9.05
N THR A 319 8.11 -7.77 -8.86
CA THR A 319 6.71 -7.36 -8.87
C THR A 319 6.46 -6.24 -7.86
N LEU A 320 5.75 -5.20 -8.29
CA LEU A 320 5.22 -4.14 -7.44
C LEU A 320 3.77 -4.39 -7.05
N ARG A 321 3.21 -5.52 -7.50
CA ARG A 321 1.90 -6.00 -7.10
C ARG A 321 1.97 -6.63 -5.70
N ASN A 322 0.82 -7.02 -5.17
CA ASN A 322 0.76 -7.65 -3.86
C ASN A 322 1.47 -9.02 -3.87
N PHE A 323 2.60 -9.10 -3.18
CA PHE A 323 3.34 -10.34 -2.98
C PHE A 323 3.70 -10.53 -1.50
N SER A 324 2.69 -10.38 -0.65
CA SER A 324 2.78 -10.62 0.78
C SER A 324 1.89 -11.79 1.20
N MET A 325 2.34 -12.52 2.20
CA MET A 325 1.58 -13.51 2.95
C MET A 325 1.62 -13.15 4.43
N TYR A 326 1.23 -14.05 5.30
CA TYR A 326 1.32 -13.83 6.73
C TYR A 326 1.70 -15.11 7.47
N CYS A 327 2.26 -14.97 8.65
CA CYS A 327 2.28 -15.98 9.69
C CYS A 327 1.54 -15.46 10.93
N SER A 328 1.32 -16.29 11.92
CA SER A 328 0.75 -15.89 13.20
C SER A 328 1.64 -16.34 14.35
N VAL A 329 1.66 -15.56 15.40
CA VAL A 329 2.24 -15.96 16.69
C VAL A 329 1.07 -16.19 17.66
N ARG A 330 1.06 -17.35 18.34
CA ARG A 330 0.00 -17.74 19.26
C ARG A 330 0.54 -18.00 20.65
N THR A 331 -0.12 -17.45 21.64
CA THR A 331 0.20 -17.63 23.05
C THR A 331 -1.08 -17.96 23.81
N PRO A 332 -1.11 -19.07 24.59
CA PRO A 332 -2.23 -19.34 25.47
C PRO A 332 -2.49 -18.17 26.41
N TRP A 333 -3.75 -17.81 26.63
CA TRP A 333 -4.11 -16.68 27.49
C TRP A 333 -3.48 -16.76 28.88
N ALA A 334 -3.44 -17.96 29.46
CA ALA A 334 -2.87 -18.21 30.79
C ALA A 334 -1.36 -17.89 30.90
N GLU A 335 -0.65 -17.86 29.77
CA GLU A 335 0.80 -17.63 29.70
C GLU A 335 1.16 -16.21 29.25
N ALA A 336 0.17 -15.43 28.79
CA ALA A 336 0.37 -14.18 28.04
C ALA A 336 0.69 -12.96 28.90
N GLY A 337 0.81 -13.10 30.21
CA GLY A 337 0.85 -11.97 31.16
C GLY A 337 2.20 -11.25 31.33
N GLU A 338 3.31 -11.77 30.79
CA GLU A 338 4.64 -11.17 30.98
C GLU A 338 5.48 -11.24 29.69
N ALA A 339 5.69 -10.09 29.03
CA ALA A 339 6.36 -10.00 27.74
C ALA A 339 7.77 -10.61 27.73
N GLU A 340 8.55 -10.44 28.80
CA GLU A 340 9.92 -10.97 28.86
C GLU A 340 9.96 -12.49 28.83
N ARG A 341 8.98 -13.16 29.43
CA ARG A 341 8.86 -14.62 29.39
C ARG A 341 8.40 -15.15 28.05
N LEU A 342 7.65 -14.34 27.30
CA LEU A 342 7.11 -14.71 25.99
C LEU A 342 8.15 -14.63 24.87
N LEU A 343 9.13 -13.77 24.99
CA LEU A 343 10.07 -13.46 23.92
C LEU A 343 10.80 -14.66 23.32
N PRO A 344 11.30 -15.64 24.09
CA PRO A 344 11.95 -16.83 23.53
C PRO A 344 11.00 -17.67 22.67
N ASP A 345 9.77 -17.90 23.14
CA ASP A 345 8.79 -18.69 22.40
C ASP A 345 8.30 -17.96 21.15
N ILE A 346 8.02 -16.66 21.24
CA ILE A 346 7.65 -15.81 20.09
C ILE A 346 8.77 -15.82 19.04
N THR A 347 10.03 -15.70 19.47
CA THR A 347 11.19 -15.75 18.57
C THR A 347 11.28 -17.09 17.85
N ARG A 348 11.07 -18.20 18.58
CA ARG A 348 11.01 -19.55 18.01
C ARG A 348 9.86 -19.67 17.00
N GLN A 349 8.63 -19.29 17.38
CA GLN A 349 7.46 -19.35 16.49
C GLN A 349 7.68 -18.53 15.20
N LEU A 350 8.25 -17.34 15.30
CA LEU A 350 8.57 -16.53 14.12
C LEU A 350 9.61 -17.22 13.23
N SER A 351 10.68 -17.78 13.82
CA SER A 351 11.72 -18.46 13.05
C SER A 351 11.21 -19.68 12.30
N GLU A 352 10.27 -20.42 12.88
CA GLU A 352 9.64 -21.59 12.28
C GLU A 352 8.60 -21.21 11.23
N ARG A 353 7.65 -20.30 11.58
CA ARG A 353 6.47 -19.99 10.77
C ARG A 353 6.74 -18.96 9.67
N ALA A 354 7.72 -18.07 9.85
CA ALA A 354 8.21 -17.17 8.82
C ALA A 354 9.48 -17.71 8.13
N SER A 355 9.75 -19.01 8.20
CA SER A 355 10.84 -19.65 7.46
C SER A 355 10.53 -19.77 5.97
N GLU A 356 11.57 -19.91 5.15
CA GLU A 356 11.41 -20.10 3.70
C GLU A 356 10.53 -21.32 3.39
N THR A 357 10.76 -22.43 4.05
CA THR A 357 9.99 -23.67 3.86
C THR A 357 8.52 -23.47 4.19
N ALA A 358 8.21 -22.87 5.35
CA ALA A 358 6.83 -22.62 5.75
C ALA A 358 6.10 -21.65 4.79
N MET A 359 6.78 -20.57 4.38
CA MET A 359 6.20 -19.57 3.50
C MET A 359 5.99 -20.09 2.08
N ARG A 360 6.92 -20.84 1.53
CA ARG A 360 6.77 -21.50 0.22
C ARG A 360 5.67 -22.58 0.25
N GLY A 361 5.58 -23.35 1.34
CA GLY A 361 4.50 -24.33 1.53
C GLY A 361 3.12 -23.66 1.59
N MET A 362 2.99 -22.52 2.29
CA MET A 362 1.76 -21.75 2.32
C MET A 362 1.43 -21.14 0.95
N LEU A 363 2.43 -20.68 0.18
CA LEU A 363 2.24 -20.19 -1.18
C LEU A 363 1.67 -21.30 -2.06
N ALA A 364 2.24 -22.51 -2.03
CA ALA A 364 1.76 -23.66 -2.79
C ALA A 364 0.33 -24.03 -2.38
N SER A 365 0.02 -24.07 -1.10
CA SER A 365 -1.34 -24.34 -0.59
C SER A 365 -2.35 -23.28 -1.03
N THR A 366 -1.95 -22.00 -1.05
CA THR A 366 -2.79 -20.88 -1.53
C THR A 366 -3.10 -21.04 -3.02
N ALA A 367 -2.08 -21.32 -3.82
CA ALA A 367 -2.24 -21.51 -5.26
C ALA A 367 -3.17 -22.72 -5.56
N GLU A 368 -3.03 -23.81 -4.83
CA GLU A 368 -3.89 -25.00 -4.97
C GLU A 368 -5.34 -24.67 -4.59
N MET A 369 -5.57 -23.97 -3.49
CA MET A 369 -6.90 -23.53 -3.08
C MET A 369 -7.52 -22.60 -4.15
N VAL A 370 -6.77 -21.66 -4.70
CA VAL A 370 -7.23 -20.76 -5.76
C VAL A 370 -7.56 -21.55 -7.03
N ARG A 371 -6.77 -22.56 -7.37
CA ARG A 371 -7.01 -23.45 -8.51
C ARG A 371 -8.32 -24.24 -8.35
N LEU A 372 -8.58 -24.81 -7.19
CA LEU A 372 -9.82 -25.55 -6.88
C LEU A 372 -11.03 -24.62 -6.91
N LEU A 373 -10.96 -23.49 -6.24
CA LEU A 373 -12.03 -22.49 -6.21
C LEU A 373 -12.23 -21.80 -7.57
N GLY A 374 -11.24 -21.84 -8.45
CA GLY A 374 -11.31 -21.27 -9.80
C GLY A 374 -12.40 -21.86 -10.68
N ARG A 375 -12.87 -23.06 -10.35
CA ARG A 375 -13.95 -23.75 -11.07
C ARG A 375 -15.36 -23.41 -10.55
N VAL A 376 -15.46 -22.74 -9.40
CA VAL A 376 -16.73 -22.35 -8.78
C VAL A 376 -17.09 -20.93 -9.20
N PRO A 377 -18.28 -20.65 -9.74
CA PRO A 377 -18.70 -19.31 -10.08
C PRO A 377 -18.67 -18.35 -8.87
N LEU A 378 -18.30 -17.10 -9.11
CA LEU A 378 -18.17 -16.08 -8.06
C LEU A 378 -19.49 -15.86 -7.30
N ALA A 379 -20.63 -15.95 -7.98
CA ALA A 379 -21.96 -15.82 -7.37
C ALA A 379 -22.23 -16.88 -6.30
N VAL A 380 -21.67 -18.08 -6.47
CA VAL A 380 -21.81 -19.21 -5.53
C VAL A 380 -20.80 -19.12 -4.40
N LYS A 381 -19.52 -18.87 -4.72
CA LYS A 381 -18.47 -18.88 -3.71
C LYS A 381 -18.44 -17.63 -2.83
N ARG A 382 -18.94 -16.46 -3.28
CA ARG A 382 -18.91 -15.22 -2.52
C ARG A 382 -19.68 -15.30 -1.19
N PRO A 383 -20.92 -15.81 -1.11
CA PRO A 383 -21.60 -16.01 0.15
C PRO A 383 -20.86 -16.96 1.10
N ALA A 384 -20.36 -18.08 0.58
CA ALA A 384 -19.60 -19.04 1.36
C ALA A 384 -18.26 -18.44 1.87
N ALA A 385 -17.56 -17.68 1.02
CA ALA A 385 -16.33 -16.99 1.39
C ALA A 385 -16.57 -15.93 2.48
N ARG A 386 -17.67 -15.17 2.44
CA ARG A 386 -18.05 -14.21 3.49
C ARG A 386 -18.26 -14.90 4.83
N ILE A 387 -18.97 -16.04 4.84
CA ILE A 387 -19.19 -16.82 6.07
C ILE A 387 -17.86 -17.36 6.57
N ALA A 388 -17.05 -17.99 5.70
CA ALA A 388 -15.76 -18.53 6.04
C ALA A 388 -14.79 -17.44 6.55
N TYR A 389 -14.77 -16.27 5.92
CA TYR A 389 -13.94 -15.15 6.33
C TYR A 389 -14.37 -14.58 7.70
N GLY A 390 -15.67 -14.47 7.96
CA GLY A 390 -16.18 -14.04 9.27
C GLY A 390 -15.84 -15.01 10.41
N PHE A 391 -15.68 -16.31 10.13
CA PHE A 391 -15.29 -17.32 11.12
C PHE A 391 -13.77 -17.58 11.19
N LEU A 392 -13.07 -17.55 10.06
CA LEU A 392 -11.68 -17.95 9.93
C LEU A 392 -10.73 -16.77 9.67
N GLY A 393 -11.25 -15.63 9.23
CA GLY A 393 -10.46 -14.44 8.95
C GLY A 393 -10.27 -13.57 10.18
N GLU A 394 -11.24 -12.69 10.46
CA GLU A 394 -11.10 -11.72 11.57
C GLU A 394 -11.06 -12.36 12.96
N ARG A 395 -11.77 -13.49 13.16
CA ARG A 395 -11.75 -14.19 14.46
C ARG A 395 -10.51 -15.04 14.69
N ALA A 396 -9.70 -15.28 13.67
CA ALA A 396 -8.47 -16.06 13.79
C ALA A 396 -7.36 -15.29 14.52
N PHE A 397 -7.47 -13.95 14.56
CA PHE A 397 -6.46 -13.09 15.14
C PHE A 397 -7.05 -12.15 16.18
N THR A 398 -6.29 -11.90 17.24
CA THR A 398 -6.56 -10.85 18.23
C THR A 398 -6.19 -9.48 17.69
N SER A 399 -5.05 -9.42 16.98
CA SER A 399 -4.51 -8.19 16.39
C SER A 399 -3.56 -8.53 15.24
N THR A 400 -3.05 -7.50 14.57
CA THR A 400 -2.03 -7.60 13.50
C THR A 400 -0.87 -6.66 13.82
N LEU A 401 0.36 -7.14 13.66
CA LEU A 401 1.57 -6.32 13.66
C LEU A 401 2.18 -6.32 12.26
N SER A 402 2.14 -5.21 11.57
CA SER A 402 2.84 -5.01 10.31
C SER A 402 4.14 -4.26 10.55
N ASN A 403 5.26 -4.83 10.11
CA ASN A 403 6.57 -4.20 10.17
C ASN A 403 7.16 -4.14 8.76
N LEU A 404 7.18 -2.95 8.18
CA LEU A 404 7.75 -2.71 6.85
C LEU A 404 9.29 -2.67 6.85
N GLY A 405 9.91 -2.70 8.03
CA GLY A 405 11.36 -2.58 8.18
C GLY A 405 11.86 -1.15 7.97
N ALA A 406 13.14 -1.02 7.63
CA ALA A 406 13.74 0.27 7.33
C ALA A 406 13.31 0.76 5.94
N ALA A 407 12.67 1.90 5.89
CA ALA A 407 12.41 2.59 4.63
C ALA A 407 13.72 3.18 4.11
N LYS A 408 13.99 2.96 2.83
CA LYS A 408 15.12 3.58 2.14
C LYS A 408 14.58 4.56 1.13
N LEU A 409 14.82 5.83 1.37
CA LEU A 409 14.54 6.89 0.41
C LEU A 409 15.86 7.26 -0.31
N PRO A 410 15.79 7.76 -1.55
CA PRO A 410 16.92 8.41 -2.18
C PRO A 410 17.39 9.60 -1.33
N PRO A 411 18.70 9.88 -1.24
CA PRO A 411 19.22 10.97 -0.41
C PRO A 411 18.56 12.33 -0.69
N GLU A 412 18.23 12.60 -1.95
CA GLU A 412 17.58 13.84 -2.37
C GLU A 412 16.12 13.94 -1.87
N VAL A 413 15.42 12.83 -1.74
CA VAL A 413 14.07 12.78 -1.13
C VAL A 413 14.17 12.77 0.38
N GLU A 414 15.11 12.00 0.93
CA GLU A 414 15.33 11.89 2.37
C GLU A 414 15.66 13.24 3.02
N ALA A 415 16.42 14.09 2.31
CA ALA A 415 16.76 15.43 2.77
C ALA A 415 15.55 16.35 3.03
N HIS A 416 14.40 16.06 2.39
CA HIS A 416 13.16 16.85 2.50
C HIS A 416 12.03 16.13 3.21
N VAL A 417 12.27 14.91 3.72
CA VAL A 417 11.26 14.12 4.44
C VAL A 417 11.63 14.06 5.93
N GLU A 418 10.89 14.77 6.75
CA GLU A 418 11.09 14.78 8.22
C GLU A 418 10.61 13.46 8.86
N LYS A 419 9.58 12.85 8.29
CA LYS A 419 8.95 11.65 8.86
C LYS A 419 8.22 10.85 7.78
N LEU A 420 8.31 9.53 7.90
CA LEU A 420 7.40 8.61 7.22
C LEU A 420 6.40 8.04 8.22
N ASP A 421 5.20 7.74 7.72
CA ASP A 421 4.12 7.18 8.52
C ASP A 421 3.41 6.09 7.73
N PHE A 422 3.00 5.04 8.43
CA PHE A 422 2.30 3.90 7.86
C PHE A 422 1.07 3.58 8.70
N VAL A 423 -0.07 3.41 8.05
CA VAL A 423 -1.32 3.06 8.72
C VAL A 423 -2.02 1.94 7.96
N LEU A 424 -2.38 0.89 8.68
CA LEU A 424 -3.30 -0.13 8.17
C LEU A 424 -4.75 0.28 8.43
N GLY A 425 -5.61 0.04 7.47
CA GLY A 425 -7.06 0.14 7.69
C GLY A 425 -7.50 -0.91 8.71
N THR A 426 -8.30 -0.48 9.67
CA THR A 426 -8.86 -1.38 10.68
C THR A 426 -9.92 -2.30 10.07
N GLY A 427 -9.96 -3.58 10.50
CA GLY A 427 -11.09 -4.48 10.28
C GLY A 427 -12.34 -4.03 11.06
N GLU A 428 -13.48 -4.70 10.86
CA GLU A 428 -14.70 -4.39 11.63
C GLU A 428 -14.52 -4.64 13.13
N ARG A 429 -13.58 -5.48 13.52
CA ARG A 429 -13.35 -5.94 14.89
C ARG A 429 -11.88 -5.94 15.31
N ALA A 430 -10.97 -5.74 14.39
CA ALA A 430 -9.55 -5.89 14.65
C ALA A 430 -8.90 -4.56 15.04
N HIS A 431 -8.03 -4.63 16.04
CA HIS A 431 -7.05 -3.61 16.36
C HIS A 431 -5.78 -3.97 15.59
N ALA A 432 -5.22 -3.02 14.87
CA ALA A 432 -3.96 -3.19 14.18
C ALA A 432 -2.89 -2.31 14.81
N ALA A 433 -1.69 -2.80 14.89
CA ALA A 433 -0.51 -2.01 15.21
C ALA A 433 0.48 -2.09 14.05
N ASP A 434 1.07 -0.98 13.72
CA ASP A 434 2.00 -0.84 12.64
C ASP A 434 3.34 -0.37 13.19
N CYS A 435 4.41 -0.90 12.62
CA CYS A 435 5.74 -0.46 12.94
C CYS A 435 6.46 -0.10 11.65
N TRP A 436 7.01 1.11 11.61
CA TRP A 436 7.90 1.54 10.56
C TRP A 436 9.23 1.97 11.18
N ILE A 437 10.32 1.50 10.62
CA ILE A 437 11.65 1.93 11.03
C ILE A 437 12.12 2.93 9.97
N CYS A 438 12.08 4.22 10.29
CA CYS A 438 12.83 5.21 9.53
C CYS A 438 14.30 5.04 9.92
N ALA A 439 15.17 4.87 8.93
CA ALA A 439 16.60 5.07 9.16
C ALA A 439 16.81 6.59 9.14
N GLY A 440 17.10 7.19 10.30
CA GLY A 440 17.64 8.53 10.42
C GLY A 440 19.13 8.48 10.17
#